data_6f494d9ecb54371a3ea4db47f739b48a
#
_entry.id   6f494d9ecb54371a3ea4db47f739b48a
#
_cell.length_a   1.000
_cell.length_b   1.000
_cell.length_c   1.000
_cell.angle_alpha   90.00
_cell.angle_beta   90.00
_cell.angle_gamma   90.00
#
_symmetry.space_group_name_H-M   'P 1'
#
loop_
_entity.id
_entity.type
_entity.pdbx_description
1 polymer ?
#
loop_
_entity_poly.entity_id
_entity_poly.type
_entity_poly.pdbx_seq_one_letter_code
_entity_poly.pdbx_strand_id
1 'polypeptide(L)'
;MTRGRHAPARRRGLGLALLLLALALFAPPRRAGAGEIEELNPDLAAQLHLKILSYDRSLPERAHGRLVLGILYRPEREESERVRAGMQAAFIERAGRTPVQGMTLSVMPIACGDPKTLQKRLQDAGVTLLYVTPGLEDVIGAIAAAALALKVPTLTGRRSQIDSGLAVAVVTRDEKPAIAVNLPVAKALGMDLDPALLRLAEVKR
;
A
#
# COMPACT_ATOMS: atom_id res chain seq x y z
N MET A 1 -75.80 38.78 -40.09
CA MET A 1 -74.52 39.53 -40.10
C MET A 1 -73.89 39.39 -38.74
N THR A 2 -72.76 38.69 -38.67
CA THR A 2 -71.60 39.04 -37.81
C THR A 2 -70.60 37.91 -37.84
N ARG A 3 -69.41 38.26 -38.10
CA ARG A 3 -68.26 37.45 -38.46
C ARG A 3 -67.68 36.74 -37.25
N GLY A 4 -67.36 35.43 -37.43
CA GLY A 4 -66.48 34.67 -36.55
C GLY A 4 -65.03 35.09 -36.69
N ARG A 5 -64.31 35.13 -35.56
CA ARG A 5 -62.83 35.23 -35.48
C ARG A 5 -62.25 33.95 -34.97
N HIS A 6 -61.51 33.20 -35.77
CA HIS A 6 -60.68 32.13 -35.39
C HIS A 6 -59.40 32.69 -34.74
N ALA A 7 -59.08 32.19 -33.57
CA ALA A 7 -57.76 32.40 -32.91
C ALA A 7 -56.83 31.20 -33.17
N PRO A 8 -55.55 31.43 -33.50
CA PRO A 8 -54.61 30.30 -33.73
C PRO A 8 -54.06 29.70 -32.44
N ALA A 9 -54.03 28.37 -32.42
CA ALA A 9 -53.49 27.56 -31.34
C ALA A 9 -51.97 27.72 -31.18
N ARG A 10 -51.53 27.86 -29.95
CA ARG A 10 -50.15 27.96 -29.52
C ARG A 10 -49.41 26.64 -29.74
N ARG A 11 -48.53 26.57 -30.77
CA ARG A 11 -47.47 25.56 -30.89
C ARG A 11 -46.17 26.06 -30.21
N ARG A 12 -46.06 26.03 -28.89
CA ARG A 12 -44.86 26.50 -28.17
C ARG A 12 -44.36 25.53 -27.10
N GLY A 13 -44.86 24.28 -27.07
CA GLY A 13 -44.48 23.31 -26.00
C GLY A 13 -43.52 22.18 -26.41
N LEU A 14 -43.35 21.91 -27.72
CA LEU A 14 -42.57 20.71 -28.15
C LEU A 14 -41.06 20.96 -28.32
N GLY A 15 -40.61 22.20 -28.46
CA GLY A 15 -39.19 22.51 -28.67
C GLY A 15 -38.32 22.44 -27.39
N LEU A 16 -38.93 22.72 -26.23
CA LEU A 16 -38.18 22.78 -24.98
C LEU A 16 -37.93 21.40 -24.37
N ALA A 17 -38.84 20.44 -24.59
CA ALA A 17 -38.72 19.07 -24.11
C ALA A 17 -37.63 18.28 -24.89
N LEU A 18 -37.47 18.55 -26.20
CA LEU A 18 -36.42 17.92 -27.01
C LEU A 18 -35.02 18.46 -26.71
N LEU A 19 -34.89 19.72 -26.28
CA LEU A 19 -33.58 20.31 -25.92
C LEU A 19 -33.04 19.76 -24.59
N LEU A 20 -33.91 19.46 -23.62
CA LEU A 20 -33.52 18.88 -22.33
C LEU A 20 -33.16 17.41 -22.46
N LEU A 21 -33.73 16.66 -23.42
CA LEU A 21 -33.38 15.27 -23.67
C LEU A 21 -32.03 15.12 -24.36
N ALA A 22 -31.63 16.06 -25.20
CA ALA A 22 -30.34 16.06 -25.88
C ALA A 22 -29.16 16.38 -24.92
N LEU A 23 -29.41 17.17 -23.88
CA LEU A 23 -28.36 17.50 -22.88
C LEU A 23 -28.02 16.34 -21.95
N ALA A 24 -28.94 15.40 -21.77
CA ALA A 24 -28.72 14.20 -20.96
C ALA A 24 -27.84 13.14 -21.66
N LEU A 25 -27.74 13.16 -22.99
CA LEU A 25 -26.95 12.24 -23.81
C LEU A 25 -25.47 12.66 -23.93
N PHE A 26 -25.11 13.88 -23.55
CA PHE A 26 -23.75 14.40 -23.53
C PHE A 26 -23.13 14.48 -22.12
N ALA A 27 -23.76 13.90 -21.11
CA ALA A 27 -23.11 13.74 -19.83
C ALA A 27 -21.89 12.81 -20.06
N PRO A 28 -20.64 13.26 -19.81
CA PRO A 28 -19.50 12.37 -19.91
C PRO A 28 -19.77 11.18 -18.99
N PRO A 29 -19.43 9.95 -19.40
CA PRO A 29 -19.55 8.81 -18.51
C PRO A 29 -18.80 9.19 -17.22
N ARG A 30 -19.51 9.26 -16.10
CA ARG A 30 -18.86 9.26 -14.80
C ARG A 30 -17.98 8.02 -14.85
N ARG A 31 -16.67 8.24 -15.05
CA ARG A 31 -15.69 7.21 -14.75
C ARG A 31 -16.04 6.80 -13.32
N ALA A 32 -16.59 5.58 -13.18
CA ALA A 32 -16.55 4.89 -11.90
C ALA A 32 -15.07 4.93 -11.54
N GLY A 33 -14.69 5.79 -10.62
CA GLY A 33 -13.34 5.88 -10.14
C GLY A 33 -12.96 4.45 -9.77
N ALA A 34 -11.94 3.90 -10.40
CA ALA A 34 -11.24 2.77 -9.85
C ALA A 34 -11.05 3.15 -8.38
N GLY A 35 -11.72 2.41 -7.48
CA GLY A 35 -11.87 2.82 -6.09
C GLY A 35 -10.51 3.29 -5.60
N GLU A 36 -10.46 4.57 -5.25
CA GLU A 36 -9.28 5.16 -4.67
C GLU A 36 -8.98 4.28 -3.47
N ILE A 37 -7.94 3.46 -3.59
CA ILE A 37 -7.52 2.59 -2.48
C ILE A 37 -7.11 3.59 -1.42
N GLU A 38 -7.96 3.80 -0.43
CA GLU A 38 -7.72 4.74 0.65
C GLU A 38 -6.44 4.30 1.36
N GLU A 39 -5.36 5.01 1.05
CA GLU A 39 -4.07 4.73 1.68
C GLU A 39 -4.18 5.03 3.17
N LEU A 40 -3.80 4.07 3.97
CA LEU A 40 -3.72 4.27 5.41
C LEU A 40 -2.76 5.42 5.72
N ASN A 41 -3.14 6.29 6.64
CA ASN A 41 -2.26 7.36 7.12
C ASN A 41 -0.88 6.78 7.47
N PRO A 42 0.24 7.33 6.95
CA PRO A 42 1.59 6.78 7.12
C PRO A 42 1.99 6.57 8.58
N ASP A 43 1.57 7.48 9.46
CA ASP A 43 1.89 7.38 10.89
C ASP A 43 1.20 6.18 11.55
N LEU A 44 -0.09 5.95 11.25
CA LEU A 44 -0.82 4.77 11.71
C LEU A 44 -0.25 3.49 11.08
N ALA A 45 0.08 3.51 9.79
CA ALA A 45 0.70 2.38 9.10
C ALA A 45 2.04 2.00 9.74
N ALA A 46 2.92 2.97 9.98
CA ALA A 46 4.20 2.75 10.64
C ALA A 46 4.02 2.18 12.06
N GLN A 47 3.09 2.76 12.84
CA GLN A 47 2.77 2.25 14.18
C GLN A 47 2.35 0.78 14.16
N LEU A 48 1.47 0.41 13.23
CA LEU A 48 0.98 -0.98 13.11
C LEU A 48 2.09 -1.92 12.64
N HIS A 49 2.92 -1.53 11.68
CA HIS A 49 4.08 -2.33 11.27
C HIS A 49 5.05 -2.56 12.43
N LEU A 50 5.40 -1.53 13.20
CA LEU A 50 6.27 -1.68 14.37
C LEU A 50 5.63 -2.56 15.45
N LYS A 51 4.31 -2.45 15.63
CA LYS A 51 3.56 -3.33 16.54
C LYS A 51 3.60 -4.78 16.08
N ILE A 52 3.42 -5.06 14.76
CA ILE A 52 3.53 -6.40 14.20
C ILE A 52 4.91 -6.99 14.46
N LEU A 53 5.97 -6.21 14.25
CA LEU A 53 7.34 -6.63 14.51
C LEU A 53 7.58 -6.97 16.00
N SER A 54 6.85 -6.34 16.93
CA SER A 54 6.92 -6.69 18.34
C SER A 54 6.33 -8.06 18.68
N TYR A 55 5.55 -8.66 17.76
CA TYR A 55 5.03 -10.03 17.85
C TYR A 55 5.87 -11.06 17.09
N ASP A 56 6.98 -10.67 16.49
CA ASP A 56 7.92 -11.61 15.86
C ASP A 56 8.98 -12.06 16.88
N ARG A 57 8.81 -13.26 17.41
CA ARG A 57 9.66 -13.82 18.48
C ARG A 57 11.10 -14.06 18.04
N SER A 58 11.32 -14.26 16.73
CA SER A 58 12.67 -14.48 16.19
C SER A 58 13.40 -13.17 15.81
N LEU A 59 12.73 -12.02 15.91
CA LEU A 59 13.29 -10.74 15.48
C LEU A 59 14.62 -10.38 16.19
N PRO A 60 14.78 -10.53 17.54
CA PRO A 60 16.02 -10.18 18.21
C PRO A 60 17.23 -10.99 17.71
N GLU A 61 17.03 -12.29 17.48
CA GLU A 61 18.08 -13.17 16.96
C GLU A 61 18.50 -12.75 15.53
N ARG A 62 17.52 -12.53 14.65
CA ARG A 62 17.79 -12.16 13.24
C ARG A 62 18.40 -10.77 13.08
N ALA A 63 18.02 -9.84 13.95
CA ALA A 63 18.49 -8.46 13.87
C ALA A 63 19.87 -8.23 14.52
N HIS A 64 20.39 -9.20 15.27
CA HIS A 64 21.68 -9.08 15.97
C HIS A 64 21.82 -7.76 16.76
N GLY A 65 20.73 -7.32 17.40
CA GLY A 65 20.67 -6.10 18.23
C GLY A 65 20.47 -4.79 17.47
N ARG A 66 20.40 -4.79 16.13
CA ARG A 66 20.21 -3.59 15.32
C ARG A 66 19.18 -3.81 14.21
N LEU A 67 18.15 -2.96 14.18
CA LEU A 67 17.16 -2.98 13.12
C LEU A 67 17.51 -1.91 12.06
N VAL A 68 17.62 -2.34 10.81
CA VAL A 68 17.78 -1.47 9.64
C VAL A 68 16.64 -1.70 8.69
N LEU A 69 15.71 -0.74 8.62
CA LEU A 69 14.58 -0.75 7.69
C LEU A 69 14.97 -0.07 6.38
N GLY A 70 15.12 -0.83 5.33
CA GLY A 70 15.20 -0.32 3.97
C GLY A 70 13.80 0.00 3.44
N ILE A 71 13.57 1.20 2.91
CA ILE A 71 12.34 1.53 2.18
C ILE A 71 12.66 1.49 0.70
N LEU A 72 12.25 0.41 0.05
CA LEU A 72 12.49 0.20 -1.38
C LEU A 72 11.45 0.97 -2.19
N TYR A 73 11.91 1.80 -3.12
CA TYR A 73 11.06 2.68 -3.91
C TYR A 73 11.61 2.89 -5.32
N ARG A 74 10.75 3.42 -6.20
CA ARG A 74 11.10 3.79 -7.57
C ARG A 74 11.02 5.31 -7.74
N PRO A 75 12.17 6.01 -7.89
CA PRO A 75 12.19 7.49 -7.92
C PRO A 75 11.34 8.10 -9.06
N GLU A 76 11.28 7.43 -10.21
CA GLU A 76 10.53 7.86 -11.40
C GLU A 76 9.01 7.62 -11.31
N ARG A 77 8.53 7.00 -10.24
CA ARG A 77 7.11 6.78 -9.95
C ARG A 77 6.66 7.68 -8.81
N GLU A 78 5.84 8.68 -9.12
CA GLU A 78 5.37 9.68 -8.14
C GLU A 78 4.71 9.04 -6.91
N GLU A 79 3.83 8.05 -7.11
CA GLU A 79 3.20 7.33 -6.01
C GLU A 79 4.22 6.63 -5.10
N SER A 80 5.21 5.97 -5.69
CA SER A 80 6.28 5.27 -4.97
C SER A 80 7.10 6.23 -4.12
N GLU A 81 7.47 7.38 -4.68
CA GLU A 81 8.23 8.43 -4.00
C GLU A 81 7.42 9.10 -2.88
N ARG A 82 6.14 9.39 -3.12
CA ARG A 82 5.24 9.95 -2.11
C ARG A 82 5.09 9.01 -0.92
N VAL A 83 4.85 7.70 -1.17
CA VAL A 83 4.72 6.70 -0.11
C VAL A 83 6.06 6.53 0.61
N ARG A 84 7.19 6.49 -0.10
CA ARG A 84 8.52 6.46 0.52
C ARG A 84 8.72 7.62 1.49
N ALA A 85 8.44 8.85 1.06
CA ALA A 85 8.64 10.03 1.90
C ALA A 85 7.77 9.99 3.17
N GLY A 86 6.47 9.67 3.02
CA GLY A 86 5.54 9.56 4.14
C GLY A 86 5.93 8.46 5.13
N MET A 87 6.23 7.26 4.64
CA MET A 87 6.60 6.14 5.49
C MET A 87 7.96 6.35 6.16
N GLN A 88 8.93 6.95 5.47
CA GLN A 88 10.22 7.26 6.06
C GLN A 88 10.08 8.23 7.24
N ALA A 89 9.34 9.32 7.06
CA ALA A 89 9.10 10.29 8.14
C ALA A 89 8.40 9.62 9.33
N ALA A 90 7.34 8.85 9.07
CA ALA A 90 6.57 8.17 10.10
C ALA A 90 7.38 7.12 10.87
N PHE A 91 8.17 6.30 10.18
CA PHE A 91 9.03 5.31 10.85
C PHE A 91 10.14 5.99 11.69
N ILE A 92 10.76 7.06 11.20
CA ILE A 92 11.78 7.80 11.96
C ILE A 92 11.18 8.41 13.23
N GLU A 93 10.02 9.04 13.11
CA GLU A 93 9.33 9.66 14.25
C GLU A 93 8.96 8.62 15.32
N ARG A 94 8.40 7.49 14.89
CA ARG A 94 8.00 6.42 15.81
C ARG A 94 9.18 5.68 16.43
N ALA A 95 10.23 5.42 15.65
CA ALA A 95 11.46 4.78 16.12
C ALA A 95 12.16 5.59 17.22
N GLY A 96 12.12 6.93 17.11
CA GLY A 96 12.67 7.81 18.14
C GLY A 96 11.93 7.79 19.48
N ARG A 97 10.66 7.31 19.47
CA ARG A 97 9.81 7.27 20.68
C ARG A 97 9.79 5.91 21.36
N THR A 98 9.88 4.82 20.59
CA THR A 98 9.67 3.47 21.15
C THR A 98 10.58 2.46 20.45
N PRO A 99 11.53 1.87 21.18
CA PRO A 99 12.33 0.77 20.65
C PRO A 99 11.45 -0.44 20.30
N VAL A 100 11.79 -1.16 19.24
CA VAL A 100 11.14 -2.42 18.90
C VAL A 100 11.86 -3.55 19.60
N GLN A 101 11.24 -4.19 20.58
CA GLN A 101 11.84 -5.24 21.41
C GLN A 101 13.20 -4.82 22.00
N GLY A 102 13.32 -3.56 22.44
CA GLY A 102 14.56 -3.02 23.02
C GLY A 102 15.62 -2.58 22.00
N MET A 103 15.38 -2.79 20.70
CA MET A 103 16.32 -2.43 19.63
C MET A 103 15.98 -1.08 19.02
N THR A 104 17.01 -0.30 18.68
CA THR A 104 16.85 0.93 17.90
C THR A 104 16.64 0.62 16.43
N LEU A 105 15.75 1.37 15.78
CA LEU A 105 15.47 1.26 14.36
C LEU A 105 16.16 2.38 13.59
N SER A 106 16.98 2.03 12.61
CA SER A 106 17.48 2.95 11.58
C SER A 106 16.63 2.79 10.32
N VAL A 107 16.33 3.91 9.66
CA VAL A 107 15.48 3.91 8.46
C VAL A 107 16.25 4.55 7.31
N MET A 108 16.27 3.88 6.15
CA MET A 108 16.98 4.39 4.97
C MET A 108 16.20 4.14 3.69
N PRO A 109 16.15 5.11 2.75
CA PRO A 109 15.57 4.89 1.44
C PRO A 109 16.52 4.10 0.54
N ILE A 110 15.98 3.21 -0.28
CA ILE A 110 16.73 2.41 -1.25
C ILE A 110 16.03 2.51 -2.60
N ALA A 111 16.64 3.19 -3.57
CA ALA A 111 16.10 3.24 -4.93
C ALA A 111 16.16 1.84 -5.57
N CYS A 112 15.11 1.43 -6.26
CA CYS A 112 15.01 0.05 -6.80
C CYS A 112 15.96 -0.19 -7.97
N GLY A 113 16.65 0.54 -8.63
CA GLY A 113 17.64 0.30 -9.67
C GLY A 113 17.48 -1.05 -10.41
N ASP A 114 18.60 -1.62 -10.86
CA ASP A 114 18.62 -2.93 -11.52
C ASP A 114 18.26 -4.06 -10.52
N PRO A 115 17.19 -4.83 -10.79
CA PRO A 115 16.79 -5.96 -9.95
C PRO A 115 17.90 -7.01 -9.74
N LYS A 116 18.79 -7.21 -10.71
CA LYS A 116 19.90 -8.17 -10.61
C LYS A 116 20.91 -7.82 -9.51
N THR A 117 21.03 -6.55 -9.17
CA THR A 117 21.96 -6.07 -8.14
C THR A 117 21.27 -5.85 -6.78
N LEU A 118 19.96 -6.02 -6.72
CA LEU A 118 19.15 -5.68 -5.54
C LEU A 118 19.63 -6.44 -4.29
N GLN A 119 19.81 -7.75 -4.39
CA GLN A 119 20.28 -8.58 -3.28
C GLN A 119 21.58 -8.03 -2.68
N LYS A 120 22.57 -7.78 -3.54
CA LYS A 120 23.88 -7.24 -3.09
C LYS A 120 23.70 -5.88 -2.41
N ARG A 121 22.91 -4.99 -2.97
CA ARG A 121 22.67 -3.65 -2.38
C ARG A 121 21.96 -3.71 -1.03
N LEU A 122 20.99 -4.60 -0.84
CA LEU A 122 20.35 -4.82 0.45
C LEU A 122 21.33 -5.38 1.49
N GLN A 123 22.19 -6.30 1.07
CA GLN A 123 23.22 -6.88 1.92
C GLN A 123 24.29 -5.83 2.31
N ASP A 124 24.82 -5.07 1.36
CA ASP A 124 25.83 -4.03 1.60
C ASP A 124 25.27 -2.92 2.53
N ALA A 125 23.96 -2.60 2.42
CA ALA A 125 23.26 -1.66 3.29
C ALA A 125 22.94 -2.24 4.68
N GLY A 126 23.16 -3.52 4.92
CA GLY A 126 22.87 -4.19 6.17
C GLY A 126 21.39 -4.19 6.53
N VAL A 127 20.50 -4.27 5.52
CA VAL A 127 19.04 -4.25 5.71
C VAL A 127 18.61 -5.51 6.46
N THR A 128 17.85 -5.32 7.54
CA THR A 128 17.25 -6.41 8.33
C THR A 128 15.73 -6.49 8.18
N LEU A 129 15.11 -5.44 7.66
CA LEU A 129 13.69 -5.33 7.33
C LEU A 129 13.54 -4.55 6.02
N LEU A 130 12.58 -4.90 5.18
CA LEU A 130 12.33 -4.23 3.89
C LEU A 130 10.87 -3.79 3.78
N TYR A 131 10.64 -2.48 3.70
CA TYR A 131 9.34 -1.95 3.30
C TYR A 131 9.32 -1.71 1.79
N VAL A 132 8.31 -2.24 1.10
CA VAL A 132 8.15 -2.16 -0.35
C VAL A 132 7.01 -1.21 -0.68
N THR A 133 7.30 -0.12 -1.37
CA THR A 133 6.30 0.85 -1.81
C THR A 133 5.48 0.34 -3.00
N PRO A 134 4.34 0.96 -3.36
CA PRO A 134 3.68 0.70 -4.64
C PRO A 134 4.55 1.10 -5.84
N GLY A 135 4.16 0.68 -7.04
CA GLY A 135 4.88 0.99 -8.29
C GLY A 135 6.08 0.09 -8.57
N LEU A 136 6.19 -1.04 -7.85
CA LEU A 136 7.24 -2.05 -7.98
C LEU A 136 6.70 -3.43 -8.42
N GLU A 137 5.47 -3.48 -8.91
CA GLU A 137 4.75 -4.72 -9.22
C GLU A 137 5.46 -5.56 -10.31
N ASP A 138 6.08 -4.90 -11.28
CA ASP A 138 6.84 -5.52 -12.38
C ASP A 138 8.13 -6.23 -11.93
N VAL A 139 8.66 -5.85 -10.77
CA VAL A 139 9.89 -6.42 -10.20
C VAL A 139 9.69 -7.14 -8.87
N ILE A 140 8.43 -7.32 -8.46
CA ILE A 140 8.10 -7.89 -7.15
C ILE A 140 8.69 -9.29 -6.94
N GLY A 141 8.77 -10.10 -7.99
CA GLY A 141 9.39 -11.43 -7.95
C GLY A 141 10.89 -11.38 -7.62
N ALA A 142 11.61 -10.41 -8.20
CA ALA A 142 13.02 -10.20 -7.89
C ALA A 142 13.22 -9.69 -6.45
N ILE A 143 12.32 -8.83 -5.98
CA ILE A 143 12.32 -8.34 -4.60
C ILE A 143 12.10 -9.50 -3.62
N ALA A 144 11.10 -10.34 -3.88
CA ALA A 144 10.80 -11.51 -3.05
C ALA A 144 11.97 -12.50 -3.02
N ALA A 145 12.61 -12.75 -4.16
CA ALA A 145 13.79 -13.63 -4.27
C ALA A 145 14.98 -13.07 -3.48
N ALA A 146 15.29 -11.78 -3.62
CA ALA A 146 16.36 -11.12 -2.88
C ALA A 146 16.12 -11.15 -1.36
N ALA A 147 14.89 -10.83 -0.94
CA ALA A 147 14.48 -10.89 0.46
C ALA A 147 14.60 -12.30 1.03
N LEU A 148 14.19 -13.33 0.28
CA LEU A 148 14.29 -14.74 0.68
C LEU A 148 15.74 -15.19 0.84
N ALA A 149 16.60 -14.83 -0.11
CA ALA A 149 18.03 -15.18 -0.06
C ALA A 149 18.74 -14.59 1.16
N LEU A 150 18.32 -13.40 1.60
CA LEU A 150 18.90 -12.68 2.74
C LEU A 150 18.16 -12.92 4.05
N LYS A 151 17.03 -13.65 4.04
CA LYS A 151 16.13 -13.81 5.21
C LYS A 151 15.64 -12.46 5.77
N VAL A 152 15.35 -11.51 4.89
CA VAL A 152 14.88 -10.16 5.24
C VAL A 152 13.35 -10.12 5.17
N PRO A 153 12.61 -9.95 6.29
CA PRO A 153 11.17 -9.79 6.27
C PRO A 153 10.71 -8.60 5.42
N THR A 154 9.64 -8.80 4.68
CA THR A 154 9.06 -7.80 3.80
C THR A 154 7.76 -7.25 4.35
N LEU A 155 7.63 -5.92 4.32
CA LEU A 155 6.48 -5.14 4.75
C LEU A 155 5.93 -4.34 3.57
N THR A 156 4.64 -4.11 3.52
CA THR A 156 4.02 -3.29 2.47
C THR A 156 2.69 -2.68 2.93
N GLY A 157 2.20 -1.68 2.18
CA GLY A 157 0.84 -1.12 2.29
C GLY A 157 -0.13 -1.70 1.26
N ARG A 158 0.27 -2.70 0.44
CA ARG A 158 -0.54 -3.21 -0.67
C ARG A 158 -0.87 -4.69 -0.53
N ARG A 159 -2.18 -5.02 -0.55
CA ARG A 159 -2.65 -6.41 -0.51
C ARG A 159 -2.13 -7.24 -1.69
N SER A 160 -2.15 -6.66 -2.89
CA SER A 160 -1.67 -7.33 -4.10
C SER A 160 -0.22 -7.80 -4.02
N GLN A 161 0.62 -7.07 -3.29
CA GLN A 161 2.01 -7.44 -3.09
C GLN A 161 2.18 -8.65 -2.14
N ILE A 162 1.24 -8.88 -1.20
CA ILE A 162 1.17 -10.11 -0.39
C ILE A 162 0.86 -11.31 -1.28
N ASP A 163 -0.07 -11.14 -2.21
CA ASP A 163 -0.43 -12.21 -3.14
C ASP A 163 0.71 -12.53 -4.10
N SER A 164 1.57 -11.54 -4.38
CA SER A 164 2.76 -11.64 -5.22
C SER A 164 4.03 -12.10 -4.48
N GLY A 165 3.96 -12.44 -3.19
CA GLY A 165 5.06 -13.09 -2.47
C GLY A 165 5.74 -12.25 -1.39
N LEU A 166 5.17 -11.13 -0.96
CA LEU A 166 5.64 -10.43 0.24
C LEU A 166 4.99 -11.00 1.51
N ALA A 167 5.59 -10.73 2.68
CA ALA A 167 5.21 -11.41 3.93
C ALA A 167 4.06 -10.73 4.67
N VAL A 168 4.13 -9.43 4.91
CA VAL A 168 3.21 -8.71 5.80
C VAL A 168 2.74 -7.40 5.16
N ALA A 169 1.43 -7.16 5.19
CA ALA A 169 0.85 -5.88 4.81
C ALA A 169 -0.02 -5.30 5.92
N VAL A 170 -0.02 -3.97 5.98
CA VAL A 170 -1.03 -3.19 6.70
C VAL A 170 -1.81 -2.41 5.65
N VAL A 171 -3.10 -2.70 5.54
CA VAL A 171 -3.98 -2.19 4.48
C VAL A 171 -5.23 -1.56 5.07
N THR A 172 -5.98 -0.82 4.26
CA THR A 172 -7.34 -0.42 4.60
C THR A 172 -8.33 -1.47 4.06
N ARG A 173 -9.26 -1.93 4.90
CA ARG A 173 -10.37 -2.78 4.54
C ARG A 173 -11.63 -2.28 5.25
N ASP A 174 -12.70 -2.07 4.51
CA ASP A 174 -13.96 -1.54 5.04
C ASP A 174 -13.70 -0.29 5.94
N GLU A 175 -12.90 0.65 5.43
CA GLU A 175 -12.48 1.89 6.11
C GLU A 175 -11.70 1.67 7.42
N LYS A 176 -11.25 0.47 7.69
CA LYS A 176 -10.50 0.13 8.90
C LYS A 176 -9.13 -0.45 8.57
N PRO A 177 -8.13 -0.24 9.44
CA PRO A 177 -6.85 -0.92 9.33
C PRO A 177 -7.02 -2.43 9.44
N ALA A 178 -6.40 -3.16 8.53
CA ALA A 178 -6.34 -4.62 8.53
C ALA A 178 -4.91 -5.10 8.31
N ILE A 179 -4.58 -6.24 8.92
CA ILE A 179 -3.27 -6.89 8.77
C ILE A 179 -3.45 -8.09 7.85
N ALA A 180 -2.62 -8.19 6.81
CA ALA A 180 -2.55 -9.36 5.96
C ALA A 180 -1.17 -10.03 6.08
N VAL A 181 -1.15 -11.35 6.24
CA VAL A 181 0.08 -12.14 6.40
C VAL A 181 0.10 -13.29 5.41
N ASN A 182 1.16 -13.39 4.62
CA ASN A 182 1.51 -14.58 3.85
C ASN A 182 2.36 -15.47 4.75
N LEU A 183 1.72 -16.39 5.46
CA LEU A 183 2.38 -17.20 6.50
C LEU A 183 3.49 -18.10 5.96
N PRO A 184 3.35 -18.79 4.80
CA PRO A 184 4.45 -19.52 4.19
C PRO A 184 5.68 -18.66 3.91
N VAL A 185 5.46 -17.46 3.34
CA VAL A 185 6.55 -16.51 3.04
C VAL A 185 7.17 -15.97 4.33
N ALA A 186 6.36 -15.55 5.30
CA ALA A 186 6.85 -15.06 6.58
C ALA A 186 7.76 -16.10 7.26
N LYS A 187 7.34 -17.37 7.30
CA LYS A 187 8.16 -18.47 7.83
C LYS A 187 9.44 -18.70 7.02
N ALA A 188 9.36 -18.65 5.70
CA ALA A 188 10.52 -18.81 4.82
C ALA A 188 11.55 -17.69 5.02
N LEU A 189 11.10 -16.48 5.38
CA LEU A 189 11.94 -15.34 5.76
C LEU A 189 12.46 -15.41 7.21
N GLY A 190 12.12 -16.46 7.94
CA GLY A 190 12.56 -16.68 9.32
C GLY A 190 11.73 -15.95 10.38
N MET A 191 10.53 -15.45 10.04
CA MET A 191 9.63 -14.84 11.04
C MET A 191 8.95 -15.93 11.89
N ASP A 192 8.88 -15.70 13.20
CA ASP A 192 8.09 -16.49 14.16
C ASP A 192 7.00 -15.62 14.79
N LEU A 193 5.92 -15.44 14.03
CA LEU A 193 4.81 -14.58 14.42
C LEU A 193 3.95 -15.23 15.52
N ASP A 194 3.70 -14.50 16.59
CA ASP A 194 2.88 -14.96 17.70
C ASP A 194 1.46 -15.33 17.22
N PRO A 195 0.89 -16.46 17.68
CA PRO A 195 -0.49 -16.86 17.36
C PRO A 195 -1.54 -15.82 17.71
N ALA A 196 -1.30 -14.95 18.71
CA ALA A 196 -2.20 -13.87 19.05
C ALA A 196 -2.35 -12.85 17.90
N LEU A 197 -1.23 -12.50 17.25
CA LEU A 197 -1.25 -11.65 16.05
C LEU A 197 -1.97 -12.35 14.89
N LEU A 198 -1.67 -13.64 14.66
CA LEU A 198 -2.26 -14.39 13.54
C LEU A 198 -3.77 -14.55 13.64
N ARG A 199 -4.36 -14.50 14.86
CA ARG A 199 -5.81 -14.48 15.06
C ARG A 199 -6.46 -13.15 14.64
N LEU A 200 -5.71 -12.06 14.64
CA LEU A 200 -6.18 -10.73 14.26
C LEU A 200 -5.92 -10.42 12.78
N ALA A 201 -5.11 -11.22 12.12
CA ALA A 201 -4.68 -11.02 10.74
C ALA A 201 -5.47 -11.88 9.75
N GLU A 202 -5.57 -11.40 8.53
CA GLU A 202 -5.95 -12.23 7.38
C GLU A 202 -4.74 -13.06 6.96
N VAL A 203 -4.81 -14.36 7.19
CA VAL A 203 -3.68 -15.26 6.99
C VAL A 203 -3.86 -16.05 5.69
N LYS A 204 -2.97 -15.81 4.72
CA LYS A 204 -2.75 -16.68 3.56
C LYS A 204 -1.91 -17.88 4.01
N ARG A 205 -2.41 -19.09 3.78
CA ARG A 205 -1.80 -20.37 4.13
C ARG A 205 -1.35 -21.15 2.90
#